data_e8564546531aeb1166a33c00a92a46bc
#
_entry.id   e8564546531aeb1166a33c00a92a46bc
#
_cell.length_a   1.000
_cell.length_b   1.000
_cell.length_c   1.000
_cell.angle_alpha   90.00
_cell.angle_beta   90.00
_cell.angle_gamma   90.00
#
_symmetry.space_group_name_H-M   'P 1'
#
loop_
_entity.id
_entity.type
_entity.pdbx_description
1 polymer ?
#
loop_
_entity_poly.entity_id
_entity_poly.type
_entity_poly.pdbx_seq_one_letter_code
_entity_poly.pdbx_strand_id
1 'polypeptide(L)'
;RGLGDVYKRQYLFYPKKEGKFPVVLCPPGAGIKTIKEPLRHKYYAEQGCIRFEFEIHGLNPEMSEEEFKEISNAFNGRENGYLTNGLDSRDNYYMKRVYLACVRGIDFLTSLPEWDGKNVIAQGGSQGGALALIAAGLDERVTACVANHPALSDMAGYKAGRAGGYPHFFRNSVDMDTPEKIKTMAYYDVVNFAKLIKADTYITWGFNDDTCPPTTSYIVYNVLNCPKEALITPINEHWTSNDTEYGHLLWIKKHLK
;
A
#
# COMPACT_ATOMS: atom_id res chain seq x y z
N ARG A 1 -8.55 9.51 -22.46
CA ARG A 1 -9.78 8.73 -22.69
C ARG A 1 -9.45 7.25 -22.49
N GLY A 2 -10.19 6.54 -21.63
CA GLY A 2 -10.27 5.09 -21.67
C GLY A 2 -9.59 4.27 -20.60
N LEU A 3 -9.44 4.74 -19.38
CA LEU A 3 -9.51 3.87 -18.20
C LEU A 3 -10.93 4.04 -17.71
N GLY A 4 -11.77 3.01 -17.94
CA GLY A 4 -13.17 3.03 -17.60
C GLY A 4 -13.38 3.62 -16.23
N ASP A 5 -14.41 4.45 -16.09
CA ASP A 5 -14.83 5.07 -14.84
C ASP A 5 -15.21 4.00 -13.83
N VAL A 6 -14.20 3.43 -13.19
CA VAL A 6 -14.42 2.67 -11.97
C VAL A 6 -14.62 3.74 -10.90
N TYR A 7 -15.87 3.93 -10.50
CA TYR A 7 -16.21 4.75 -9.35
C TYR A 7 -15.55 4.13 -8.12
N LYS A 8 -14.33 4.58 -7.83
CA LYS A 8 -13.63 4.20 -6.61
C LYS A 8 -14.23 5.00 -5.48
N ARG A 9 -14.88 4.34 -4.53
CA ARG A 9 -15.30 5.02 -3.31
C ARG A 9 -14.09 5.36 -2.47
N GLN A 10 -14.15 6.55 -1.90
CA GLN A 10 -13.06 7.21 -1.21
C GLN A 10 -13.60 7.81 0.07
N TYR A 11 -12.79 7.77 1.11
CA TYR A 11 -13.07 8.49 2.35
C TYR A 11 -12.01 9.58 2.52
N LEU A 12 -12.50 10.80 2.72
CA LEU A 12 -11.65 11.95 2.94
C LEU A 12 -12.00 12.54 4.32
N PHE A 13 -11.03 12.52 5.20
CA PHE A 13 -11.17 13.02 6.56
C PHE A 13 -10.49 14.36 6.67
N TYR A 14 -11.24 15.38 7.07
CA TYR A 14 -10.74 16.73 7.27
C TYR A 14 -10.64 17.09 8.75
N PRO A 15 -9.63 17.89 9.15
CA PRO A 15 -9.66 18.60 10.41
C PRO A 15 -10.92 19.49 10.53
N LYS A 16 -11.51 19.56 11.73
CA LYS A 16 -12.73 20.36 11.98
C LYS A 16 -12.50 21.89 12.00
N LYS A 17 -11.34 22.36 11.61
CA LYS A 17 -10.96 23.78 11.57
C LYS A 17 -10.59 24.18 10.15
N GLU A 18 -10.75 25.45 9.84
CA GLU A 18 -10.23 26.03 8.60
C GLU A 18 -8.70 26.09 8.61
N GLY A 19 -8.09 25.97 7.44
CA GLY A 19 -6.64 26.09 7.31
C GLY A 19 -6.05 25.24 6.18
N LYS A 20 -4.73 25.16 6.21
CA LYS A 20 -3.92 24.33 5.31
C LYS A 20 -3.32 23.18 6.11
N PHE A 21 -3.34 21.99 5.53
CA PHE A 21 -2.98 20.77 6.24
C PHE A 21 -2.09 19.85 5.40
N PRO A 22 -1.19 19.10 6.04
CA PRO A 22 -0.53 17.98 5.40
C PRO A 22 -1.58 16.95 4.94
N VAL A 23 -1.31 16.27 3.82
CA VAL A 23 -2.19 15.25 3.26
C VAL A 23 -1.56 13.87 3.41
N VAL A 24 -2.39 12.87 3.75
CA VAL A 24 -1.97 11.49 3.97
C VAL A 24 -2.73 10.56 3.03
N LEU A 25 -2.02 9.98 2.08
CA LEU A 25 -2.51 8.93 1.19
C LEU A 25 -2.46 7.59 1.92
N CYS A 26 -3.59 6.90 2.01
CA CYS A 26 -3.71 5.63 2.68
C CYS A 26 -4.27 4.55 1.75
N PRO A 27 -3.39 3.85 1.02
CA PRO A 27 -3.79 2.74 0.18
C PRO A 27 -4.30 1.54 0.99
N PRO A 28 -5.21 0.72 0.42
CA PRO A 28 -5.83 -0.39 1.13
C PRO A 28 -4.89 -1.59 1.33
N GLY A 29 -5.14 -2.34 2.38
CA GLY A 29 -4.60 -3.69 2.57
C GLY A 29 -5.09 -4.67 1.50
N ALA A 30 -4.60 -5.91 1.52
CA ALA A 30 -5.02 -6.95 0.58
C ALA A 30 -6.47 -7.40 0.81
N GLY A 31 -7.06 -7.93 -0.25
CA GLY A 31 -8.40 -8.52 -0.26
C GLY A 31 -9.43 -7.68 -1.02
N ILE A 32 -10.39 -8.39 -1.62
CA ILE A 32 -11.58 -7.79 -2.23
C ILE A 32 -12.58 -7.55 -1.11
N LYS A 33 -12.52 -6.37 -0.52
CA LYS A 33 -13.36 -6.00 0.62
C LYS A 33 -13.63 -4.51 0.62
N THR A 34 -14.81 -4.12 1.10
CA THR A 34 -15.17 -2.73 1.32
C THR A 34 -14.43 -2.16 2.54
N ILE A 35 -14.29 -0.85 2.60
CA ILE A 35 -13.80 -0.16 3.80
C ILE A 35 -14.94 -0.23 4.84
N LYS A 36 -14.80 -1.10 5.85
CA LYS A 36 -15.86 -1.37 6.84
C LYS A 36 -15.90 -0.35 7.97
N GLU A 37 -14.77 0.17 8.37
CA GLU A 37 -14.62 1.06 9.53
C GLU A 37 -13.88 2.34 9.16
N PRO A 38 -14.50 3.22 8.32
CA PRO A 38 -13.81 4.42 7.86
C PRO A 38 -13.43 5.35 9.02
N LEU A 39 -14.18 5.35 10.11
CA LEU A 39 -13.92 6.22 11.26
C LEU A 39 -12.77 5.75 12.17
N ARG A 40 -12.24 4.53 11.98
CA ARG A 40 -11.14 3.99 12.79
C ARG A 40 -9.92 4.93 12.80
N HIS A 41 -9.64 5.59 11.70
CA HIS A 41 -8.47 6.45 11.54
C HIS A 41 -8.78 7.96 11.58
N LYS A 42 -9.96 8.35 12.07
CA LYS A 42 -10.36 9.77 12.20
C LYS A 42 -9.37 10.61 13.03
N TYR A 43 -8.60 9.98 13.91
CA TYR A 43 -7.60 10.65 14.75
C TYR A 43 -6.52 11.39 13.93
N TYR A 44 -6.26 11.01 12.68
CA TYR A 44 -5.38 11.78 11.80
C TYR A 44 -5.95 13.17 11.52
N ALA A 45 -7.26 13.28 11.27
CA ALA A 45 -7.92 14.56 11.08
C ALA A 45 -7.99 15.37 12.39
N GLU A 46 -8.24 14.69 13.51
CA GLU A 46 -8.20 15.31 14.85
C GLU A 46 -6.81 15.86 15.18
N GLN A 47 -5.77 15.28 14.63
CA GLN A 47 -4.38 15.72 14.77
C GLN A 47 -3.89 16.66 13.66
N GLY A 48 -4.79 17.13 12.81
CA GLY A 48 -4.50 18.18 11.84
C GLY A 48 -3.95 17.70 10.50
N CYS A 49 -4.25 16.47 10.08
CA CYS A 49 -3.90 15.94 8.76
C CYS A 49 -5.16 15.65 7.95
N ILE A 50 -5.16 15.95 6.65
CA ILE A 50 -6.18 15.42 5.75
C ILE A 50 -5.80 13.99 5.42
N ARG A 51 -6.68 13.02 5.72
CA ARG A 51 -6.46 11.61 5.42
C ARG A 51 -7.37 11.15 4.30
N PHE A 52 -6.79 10.45 3.32
CA PHE A 52 -7.48 9.92 2.16
C PHE A 52 -7.32 8.40 2.09
N GLU A 53 -8.43 7.70 2.20
CA GLU A 53 -8.53 6.25 2.03
C GLU A 53 -9.33 5.95 0.77
N PHE A 54 -8.85 5.04 -0.06
CA PHE A 54 -9.51 4.69 -1.30
C PHE A 54 -9.56 3.17 -1.53
N GLU A 55 -10.52 2.76 -2.32
CA GLU A 55 -10.77 1.39 -2.70
C GLU A 55 -10.20 1.14 -4.12
N ILE A 56 -9.70 -0.06 -4.40
CA ILE A 56 -8.99 -0.39 -5.65
C ILE A 56 -9.75 -1.34 -6.58
N HIS A 57 -10.88 -1.89 -6.14
CA HIS A 57 -11.65 -2.90 -6.86
C HIS A 57 -12.96 -2.37 -7.46
N GLY A 58 -13.33 -1.14 -7.18
CA GLY A 58 -14.62 -0.54 -7.59
C GLY A 58 -15.77 -0.91 -6.65
N LEU A 59 -15.47 -1.37 -5.44
CA LEU A 59 -16.48 -1.76 -4.47
C LEU A 59 -17.20 -0.54 -3.89
N ASN A 60 -18.50 -0.72 -3.67
CA ASN A 60 -19.35 0.24 -2.98
C ASN A 60 -19.85 -0.41 -1.68
N PRO A 61 -19.72 0.21 -0.50
CA PRO A 61 -20.27 -0.32 0.75
C PRO A 61 -21.77 -0.60 0.73
N GLU A 62 -22.51 0.06 -0.16
CA GLU A 62 -23.96 -0.08 -0.30
C GLU A 62 -24.37 -1.02 -1.43
N MET A 63 -23.38 -1.69 -2.09
CA MET A 63 -23.68 -2.63 -3.15
C MET A 63 -24.40 -3.87 -2.62
N SER A 64 -25.22 -4.49 -3.46
CA SER A 64 -25.88 -5.75 -3.14
C SER A 64 -24.87 -6.90 -3.06
N GLU A 65 -25.29 -8.00 -2.46
CA GLU A 65 -24.47 -9.23 -2.43
C GLU A 65 -24.24 -9.79 -3.84
N GLU A 66 -25.20 -9.63 -4.76
CA GLU A 66 -25.07 -10.04 -6.16
C GLU A 66 -24.00 -9.23 -6.88
N GLU A 67 -24.01 -7.90 -6.77
CA GLU A 67 -23.00 -7.01 -7.34
C GLU A 67 -21.60 -7.33 -6.78
N PHE A 68 -21.49 -7.54 -5.46
CA PHE A 68 -20.23 -7.96 -4.84
C PHE A 68 -19.74 -9.30 -5.39
N LYS A 69 -20.65 -10.27 -5.57
CA LYS A 69 -20.35 -11.59 -6.11
C LYS A 69 -19.89 -11.53 -7.56
N GLU A 70 -20.46 -10.64 -8.38
CA GLU A 70 -20.00 -10.42 -9.75
C GLU A 70 -18.56 -9.92 -9.79
N ILE A 71 -18.21 -8.91 -8.96
CA ILE A 71 -16.84 -8.41 -8.86
C ILE A 71 -15.89 -9.51 -8.35
N SER A 72 -16.29 -10.26 -7.33
CA SER A 72 -15.49 -11.36 -6.80
C SER A 72 -15.25 -12.46 -7.85
N ASN A 73 -16.28 -12.81 -8.63
CA ASN A 73 -16.20 -13.82 -9.69
C ASN A 73 -15.22 -13.39 -10.81
N ALA A 74 -15.12 -12.09 -11.12
CA ALA A 74 -14.12 -11.56 -12.05
C ALA A 74 -12.68 -11.87 -11.62
N PHE A 75 -12.48 -12.22 -10.35
CA PHE A 75 -11.22 -12.66 -9.76
C PHE A 75 -11.26 -14.12 -9.27
N ASN A 76 -12.00 -14.98 -9.98
CA ASN A 76 -12.16 -16.40 -9.68
C ASN A 76 -12.76 -16.70 -8.29
N GLY A 77 -13.59 -15.81 -7.76
CA GLY A 77 -14.22 -15.95 -6.45
C GLY A 77 -13.26 -15.99 -5.27
N ARG A 78 -12.00 -15.60 -5.47
CA ARG A 78 -10.96 -15.63 -4.43
C ARG A 78 -10.68 -14.20 -3.94
N GLU A 79 -10.62 -14.01 -2.64
CA GLU A 79 -10.33 -12.72 -2.01
C GLU A 79 -9.08 -12.02 -2.57
N ASN A 80 -8.07 -12.80 -2.93
CA ASN A 80 -6.80 -12.31 -3.47
C ASN A 80 -6.57 -12.68 -4.94
N GLY A 81 -7.62 -13.12 -5.66
CA GLY A 81 -7.53 -13.56 -7.06
C GLY A 81 -7.02 -12.46 -8.02
N TYR A 82 -7.25 -11.20 -7.69
CA TYR A 82 -6.75 -10.05 -8.47
C TYR A 82 -5.21 -9.99 -8.54
N LEU A 83 -4.51 -10.55 -7.57
CA LEU A 83 -3.04 -10.58 -7.54
C LEU A 83 -2.43 -11.46 -8.63
N THR A 84 -3.20 -12.37 -9.21
CA THR A 84 -2.78 -13.20 -10.34
C THR A 84 -3.37 -12.73 -11.68
N ASN A 85 -4.29 -11.77 -11.65
CA ASN A 85 -5.01 -11.33 -12.84
C ASN A 85 -4.07 -10.57 -13.80
N GLY A 86 -3.91 -11.12 -15.01
CA GLY A 86 -3.05 -10.57 -16.05
C GLY A 86 -1.54 -10.73 -15.79
N LEU A 87 -1.13 -11.62 -14.87
CA LEU A 87 0.26 -11.78 -14.45
C LEU A 87 1.18 -12.27 -15.57
N ASP A 88 0.64 -12.87 -16.64
CA ASP A 88 1.39 -13.30 -17.82
C ASP A 88 1.92 -12.13 -18.66
N SER A 89 1.44 -10.90 -18.42
CA SER A 89 1.82 -9.71 -19.16
C SER A 89 2.03 -8.52 -18.25
N ARG A 90 3.23 -7.93 -18.31
CA ARG A 90 3.55 -6.68 -17.60
C ARG A 90 2.52 -5.57 -17.87
N ASP A 91 2.01 -5.49 -19.09
CA ASP A 91 1.12 -4.40 -19.49
C ASP A 91 -0.34 -4.63 -19.08
N ASN A 92 -0.74 -5.89 -18.88
CA ASN A 92 -2.08 -6.29 -18.52
C ASN A 92 -2.25 -6.63 -17.03
N TYR A 93 -1.15 -6.70 -16.28
CA TYR A 93 -1.19 -7.05 -14.87
C TYR A 93 -2.05 -6.08 -14.07
N TYR A 94 -2.97 -6.64 -13.29
CA TYR A 94 -3.94 -5.86 -12.51
C TYR A 94 -3.29 -4.79 -11.63
N MET A 95 -2.14 -5.10 -11.02
CA MET A 95 -1.47 -4.19 -10.11
C MET A 95 -0.93 -2.93 -10.80
N LYS A 96 -0.77 -2.92 -12.12
CA LYS A 96 -0.42 -1.70 -12.88
C LYS A 96 -1.40 -0.57 -12.60
N ARG A 97 -2.69 -0.83 -12.71
CA ARG A 97 -3.72 0.18 -12.43
C ARG A 97 -3.81 0.55 -10.96
N VAL A 98 -3.48 -0.38 -10.06
CA VAL A 98 -3.44 -0.11 -8.61
C VAL A 98 -2.31 0.84 -8.27
N TYR A 99 -1.10 0.62 -8.82
CA TYR A 99 0.05 1.51 -8.65
C TYR A 99 -0.23 2.91 -9.21
N LEU A 100 -0.81 2.97 -10.41
CA LEU A 100 -1.23 4.25 -11.01
C LEU A 100 -2.32 4.96 -10.20
N ALA A 101 -3.21 4.20 -9.53
CA ALA A 101 -4.23 4.78 -8.67
C ALA A 101 -3.62 5.49 -7.44
N CYS A 102 -2.48 5.01 -6.92
CA CYS A 102 -1.77 5.70 -5.85
C CYS A 102 -1.25 7.08 -6.32
N VAL A 103 -0.65 7.15 -7.52
CA VAL A 103 -0.20 8.42 -8.11
C VAL A 103 -1.38 9.37 -8.35
N ARG A 104 -2.51 8.84 -8.86
CA ARG A 104 -3.74 9.65 -9.05
C ARG A 104 -4.33 10.13 -7.72
N GLY A 105 -4.18 9.34 -6.65
CA GLY A 105 -4.53 9.76 -5.30
C GLY A 105 -3.70 10.96 -4.83
N ILE A 106 -2.41 11.00 -5.16
CA ILE A 106 -1.54 12.14 -4.88
C ILE A 106 -1.96 13.36 -5.71
N ASP A 107 -2.25 13.18 -7.02
CA ASP A 107 -2.76 14.27 -7.88
C ASP A 107 -4.02 14.90 -7.26
N PHE A 108 -4.95 14.06 -6.80
CA PHE A 108 -6.17 14.52 -6.13
C PHE A 108 -5.85 15.28 -4.85
N LEU A 109 -5.05 14.71 -3.95
CA LEU A 109 -4.72 15.33 -2.67
C LEU A 109 -4.00 16.67 -2.83
N THR A 110 -3.10 16.78 -3.79
CA THR A 110 -2.37 18.03 -4.05
C THR A 110 -3.20 19.07 -4.81
N SER A 111 -4.37 18.70 -5.33
CA SER A 111 -5.34 19.64 -5.91
C SER A 111 -6.29 20.25 -4.89
N LEU A 112 -6.32 19.73 -3.66
CA LEU A 112 -7.22 20.23 -2.62
C LEU A 112 -6.83 21.65 -2.19
N PRO A 113 -7.79 22.58 -2.11
CA PRO A 113 -7.49 23.94 -1.65
C PRO A 113 -6.97 23.97 -0.20
N GLU A 114 -7.27 22.97 0.62
CA GLU A 114 -6.81 22.85 2.00
C GLU A 114 -5.43 22.19 2.16
N TRP A 115 -4.81 21.71 1.10
CA TRP A 115 -3.44 21.20 1.15
C TRP A 115 -2.46 22.31 1.52
N ASP A 116 -1.47 22.00 2.37
CA ASP A 116 -0.47 22.98 2.87
C ASP A 116 0.60 23.36 1.81
N GLY A 117 0.56 22.72 0.64
CA GLY A 117 1.50 22.98 -0.45
C GLY A 117 2.89 22.34 -0.26
N LYS A 118 3.09 21.55 0.81
CA LYS A 118 4.40 21.01 1.17
C LYS A 118 4.37 19.51 1.47
N ASN A 119 3.47 19.08 2.34
CA ASN A 119 3.53 17.76 2.95
C ASN A 119 2.56 16.79 2.29
N VAL A 120 3.12 15.79 1.64
CA VAL A 120 2.40 14.62 1.10
C VAL A 120 2.98 13.38 1.75
N ILE A 121 2.17 12.69 2.52
CA ILE A 121 2.57 11.48 3.24
C ILE A 121 1.91 10.27 2.58
N ALA A 122 2.66 9.20 2.35
CA ALA A 122 2.12 7.90 1.98
C ALA A 122 2.22 6.95 3.17
N GLN A 123 1.09 6.35 3.61
CA GLN A 123 1.07 5.51 4.80
C GLN A 123 0.15 4.32 4.64
N GLY A 124 0.62 3.13 5.00
CA GLY A 124 -0.21 1.93 4.98
C GLY A 124 0.43 0.71 5.62
N GLY A 125 -0.37 -0.35 5.78
CA GLY A 125 0.07 -1.65 6.29
C GLY A 125 -0.14 -2.77 5.28
N SER A 126 0.68 -3.80 5.32
CA SER A 126 0.60 -4.97 4.44
C SER A 126 0.68 -4.56 2.95
N GLN A 127 -0.29 -4.92 2.12
CA GLN A 127 -0.39 -4.39 0.75
C GLN A 127 -0.43 -2.86 0.74
N GLY A 128 -1.13 -2.22 1.69
CA GLY A 128 -1.13 -0.76 1.81
C GLY A 128 0.26 -0.19 2.10
N GLY A 129 1.08 -0.88 2.88
CA GLY A 129 2.49 -0.54 3.10
C GLY A 129 3.33 -0.66 1.84
N ALA A 130 3.12 -1.73 1.07
CA ALA A 130 3.70 -1.89 -0.26
C ALA A 130 3.33 -0.73 -1.19
N LEU A 131 2.04 -0.40 -1.25
CA LEU A 131 1.51 0.68 -2.10
C LEU A 131 1.98 2.07 -1.65
N ALA A 132 2.21 2.28 -0.34
CA ALA A 132 2.81 3.51 0.17
C ALA A 132 4.26 3.67 -0.31
N LEU A 133 5.06 2.60 -0.26
CA LEU A 133 6.43 2.59 -0.82
C LEU A 133 6.44 2.82 -2.33
N ILE A 134 5.50 2.21 -3.04
CA ILE A 134 5.35 2.40 -4.49
C ILE A 134 4.97 3.84 -4.82
N ALA A 135 4.01 4.42 -4.09
CA ALA A 135 3.63 5.81 -4.24
C ALA A 135 4.82 6.75 -4.04
N ALA A 136 5.61 6.54 -2.98
CA ALA A 136 6.80 7.33 -2.68
C ALA A 136 7.94 7.13 -3.71
N GLY A 137 8.04 5.93 -4.31
CA GLY A 137 9.03 5.66 -5.35
C GLY A 137 8.65 6.19 -6.74
N LEU A 138 7.35 6.37 -7.00
CA LEU A 138 6.84 6.86 -8.29
C LEU A 138 6.60 8.37 -8.33
N ASP A 139 6.46 9.02 -7.16
CA ASP A 139 6.08 10.43 -7.08
C ASP A 139 6.93 11.20 -6.07
N GLU A 140 7.77 12.08 -6.57
CA GLU A 140 8.70 12.89 -5.76
C GLU A 140 8.01 13.94 -4.88
N ARG A 141 6.69 14.16 -5.05
CA ARG A 141 5.90 15.02 -4.15
C ARG A 141 5.71 14.39 -2.78
N VAL A 142 5.84 13.06 -2.67
CA VAL A 142 5.80 12.38 -1.37
C VAL A 142 7.01 12.82 -0.55
N THR A 143 6.75 13.38 0.63
CA THR A 143 7.79 13.92 1.54
C THR A 143 8.10 12.99 2.69
N ALA A 144 7.14 12.14 3.07
CA ALA A 144 7.31 11.12 4.11
C ALA A 144 6.56 9.83 3.74
N CYS A 145 7.15 8.68 4.06
CA CYS A 145 6.57 7.36 3.80
C CYS A 145 6.59 6.52 5.08
N VAL A 146 5.44 5.96 5.45
CA VAL A 146 5.32 5.03 6.58
C VAL A 146 4.76 3.70 6.08
N ALA A 147 5.57 2.67 6.09
CA ALA A 147 5.19 1.33 5.63
C ALA A 147 5.26 0.33 6.79
N ASN A 148 4.11 -0.24 7.14
CA ASN A 148 4.04 -1.26 8.17
C ASN A 148 3.95 -2.64 7.52
N HIS A 149 4.80 -3.59 7.93
CA HIS A 149 4.94 -4.95 7.38
C HIS A 149 4.62 -5.06 5.88
N PRO A 150 5.37 -4.36 5.00
CA PRO A 150 5.02 -4.21 3.59
C PRO A 150 5.00 -5.56 2.86
N ALA A 151 3.91 -5.81 2.13
CA ALA A 151 3.76 -6.96 1.23
C ALA A 151 4.49 -6.73 -0.12
N LEU A 152 4.31 -7.64 -1.07
CA LEU A 152 4.76 -7.54 -2.47
C LEU A 152 6.28 -7.27 -2.62
N SER A 153 7.07 -7.68 -1.65
CA SER A 153 8.52 -7.45 -1.60
C SER A 153 9.27 -8.78 -1.69
N ASP A 154 10.31 -8.84 -2.52
CA ASP A 154 11.09 -10.07 -2.78
C ASP A 154 10.17 -11.28 -3.11
N MET A 155 9.14 -11.05 -3.93
CA MET A 155 8.12 -12.05 -4.23
C MET A 155 8.72 -13.33 -4.83
N ALA A 156 9.83 -13.23 -5.55
CA ALA A 156 10.57 -14.37 -6.11
C ALA A 156 11.62 -14.96 -5.15
N GLY A 157 11.70 -14.55 -3.90
CA GLY A 157 12.70 -14.97 -2.92
C GLY A 157 12.80 -16.49 -2.75
N TYR A 158 11.68 -17.22 -2.84
CA TYR A 158 11.65 -18.69 -2.80
C TYR A 158 12.54 -19.35 -3.86
N LYS A 159 12.63 -18.76 -5.04
CA LYS A 159 13.50 -19.26 -6.12
C LYS A 159 15.00 -19.06 -5.84
N ALA A 160 15.32 -18.21 -4.87
CA ALA A 160 16.66 -17.96 -4.39
C ALA A 160 16.93 -18.55 -2.99
N GLY A 161 16.08 -19.50 -2.54
CA GLY A 161 16.24 -20.19 -1.26
C GLY A 161 15.93 -19.33 -0.03
N ARG A 162 15.19 -18.22 -0.20
CA ARG A 162 14.73 -17.37 0.91
C ARG A 162 13.22 -17.47 1.10
N ALA A 163 12.73 -17.04 2.25
CA ALA A 163 11.31 -16.80 2.42
C ALA A 163 10.91 -15.60 1.55
N GLY A 164 10.13 -15.86 0.50
CA GLY A 164 9.59 -14.82 -0.39
C GLY A 164 8.39 -14.13 0.21
N GLY A 165 8.09 -12.92 -0.26
CA GLY A 165 7.01 -12.10 0.24
C GLY A 165 5.62 -12.55 -0.21
N TYR A 166 4.62 -12.06 0.53
CA TYR A 166 3.23 -12.17 0.13
C TYR A 166 3.02 -11.66 -1.31
N PRO A 167 2.24 -12.36 -2.15
CA PRO A 167 1.29 -13.42 -1.83
C PRO A 167 1.85 -14.85 -1.96
N HIS A 168 3.14 -15.05 -1.82
CA HIS A 168 3.81 -16.37 -1.81
C HIS A 168 3.63 -17.19 -3.10
N PHE A 169 3.62 -16.56 -4.24
CA PHE A 169 3.35 -17.18 -5.54
C PHE A 169 4.19 -18.44 -5.83
N PHE A 170 5.43 -18.49 -5.34
CA PHE A 170 6.34 -19.60 -5.61
C PHE A 170 6.49 -20.57 -4.45
N ARG A 171 5.68 -20.44 -3.40
CA ARG A 171 5.82 -21.34 -2.24
C ARG A 171 5.45 -22.78 -2.58
N ASN A 172 4.34 -23.00 -3.29
CA ASN A 172 3.80 -24.34 -3.59
C ASN A 172 3.06 -24.41 -4.94
N SER A 173 3.28 -23.47 -5.85
CA SER A 173 2.48 -23.40 -7.08
C SER A 173 3.34 -23.56 -8.32
N VAL A 174 3.15 -24.66 -9.04
CA VAL A 174 3.77 -24.94 -10.34
C VAL A 174 3.24 -23.97 -11.41
N ASP A 175 1.97 -23.58 -11.34
CA ASP A 175 1.31 -22.71 -12.32
C ASP A 175 1.85 -21.27 -12.32
N MET A 176 2.50 -20.86 -11.23
CA MET A 176 3.13 -19.55 -11.13
C MET A 176 4.56 -19.52 -11.67
N ASP A 177 5.19 -20.70 -11.87
CA ASP A 177 6.59 -20.82 -12.27
C ASP A 177 6.77 -20.81 -13.79
N THR A 178 6.33 -19.71 -14.44
CA THR A 178 6.58 -19.49 -15.86
C THR A 178 7.49 -18.26 -16.05
N PRO A 179 8.30 -18.22 -17.11
CA PRO A 179 9.20 -17.09 -17.38
C PRO A 179 8.47 -15.75 -17.44
N GLU A 180 7.29 -15.71 -18.05
CA GLU A 180 6.47 -14.51 -18.21
C GLU A 180 6.00 -13.96 -16.85
N LYS A 181 5.47 -14.83 -15.99
CA LYS A 181 4.99 -14.47 -14.65
C LYS A 181 6.14 -14.03 -13.75
N ILE A 182 7.25 -14.76 -13.77
CA ILE A 182 8.47 -14.38 -13.02
C ILE A 182 8.94 -12.99 -13.46
N LYS A 183 9.02 -12.74 -14.76
CA LYS A 183 9.43 -11.44 -15.32
C LYS A 183 8.47 -10.31 -14.91
N THR A 184 7.17 -10.56 -14.97
CA THR A 184 6.17 -9.59 -14.58
C THR A 184 6.28 -9.29 -13.08
N MET A 185 6.37 -10.32 -12.24
CA MET A 185 6.54 -10.12 -10.79
C MET A 185 7.81 -9.36 -10.45
N ALA A 186 8.94 -9.69 -11.08
CA ALA A 186 10.17 -8.97 -10.88
C ALA A 186 10.06 -7.49 -11.26
N TYR A 187 9.24 -7.17 -12.26
CA TYR A 187 8.99 -5.78 -12.66
C TYR A 187 8.15 -5.02 -11.60
N TYR A 188 7.18 -5.69 -10.97
CA TYR A 188 6.26 -5.08 -9.99
C TYR A 188 6.71 -5.26 -8.53
N ASP A 189 7.85 -5.87 -8.28
CA ASP A 189 8.37 -6.04 -6.92
C ASP A 189 8.68 -4.68 -6.26
N VAL A 190 8.16 -4.50 -5.06
CA VAL A 190 8.31 -3.25 -4.27
C VAL A 190 9.77 -2.85 -4.07
N VAL A 191 10.68 -3.83 -3.96
CA VAL A 191 12.11 -3.58 -3.80
C VAL A 191 12.68 -2.67 -4.89
N ASN A 192 12.14 -2.72 -6.12
CA ASN A 192 12.58 -1.87 -7.20
C ASN A 192 12.12 -0.41 -7.05
N PHE A 193 10.93 -0.20 -6.52
CA PHE A 193 10.40 1.14 -6.26
C PHE A 193 11.06 1.77 -5.03
N ALA A 194 11.32 0.96 -4.00
CA ALA A 194 12.01 1.42 -2.79
C ALA A 194 13.37 2.07 -3.06
N LYS A 195 14.11 1.59 -4.07
CA LYS A 195 15.38 2.20 -4.51
C LYS A 195 15.25 3.65 -5.01
N LEU A 196 14.05 4.05 -5.44
CA LEU A 196 13.77 5.36 -6.03
C LEU A 196 13.29 6.38 -5.01
N ILE A 197 12.95 5.94 -3.80
CA ILE A 197 12.36 6.79 -2.75
C ILE A 197 13.38 7.84 -2.29
N LYS A 198 12.93 9.09 -2.24
CA LYS A 198 13.66 10.24 -1.69
C LYS A 198 13.06 10.75 -0.38
N ALA A 199 11.82 10.36 -0.10
CA ALA A 199 11.07 10.73 1.10
C ALA A 199 11.70 10.15 2.36
N ASP A 200 11.61 10.86 3.48
CA ASP A 200 11.92 10.30 4.79
C ASP A 200 11.03 9.06 5.00
N THR A 201 11.64 7.92 5.33
CA THR A 201 10.91 6.64 5.32
C THR A 201 11.02 5.92 6.66
N TYR A 202 9.87 5.51 7.19
CA TYR A 202 9.74 4.71 8.39
C TYR A 202 9.10 3.37 8.07
N ILE A 203 9.81 2.29 8.36
CA ILE A 203 9.31 0.92 8.16
C ILE A 203 9.17 0.24 9.52
N THR A 204 8.01 -0.39 9.75
CA THR A 204 7.77 -1.18 10.96
C THR A 204 7.33 -2.60 10.59
N TRP A 205 7.79 -3.61 11.34
CA TRP A 205 7.39 -5.00 11.09
C TRP A 205 7.54 -5.87 12.34
N GLY A 206 6.76 -6.96 12.38
CA GLY A 206 6.86 -8.01 13.37
C GLY A 206 7.97 -9.00 13.02
N PHE A 207 8.73 -9.47 14.02
CA PHE A 207 9.80 -10.44 13.77
C PHE A 207 9.27 -11.86 13.53
N ASN A 208 8.05 -12.16 13.98
CA ASN A 208 7.39 -13.46 13.78
C ASN A 208 6.34 -13.42 12.66
N ASP A 209 6.37 -12.40 11.78
CA ASP A 209 5.44 -12.29 10.67
C ASP A 209 5.75 -13.37 9.61
N ASP A 210 4.82 -14.31 9.40
CA ASP A 210 4.90 -15.36 8.38
C ASP A 210 4.15 -15.00 7.09
N THR A 211 3.30 -13.96 7.14
CA THR A 211 2.58 -13.42 6.00
C THR A 211 3.46 -12.49 5.16
N CYS A 212 4.14 -11.55 5.82
CA CYS A 212 5.17 -10.71 5.22
C CYS A 212 6.51 -10.96 5.96
N PRO A 213 7.24 -12.03 5.62
CA PRO A 213 8.40 -12.45 6.40
C PRO A 213 9.40 -11.32 6.64
N PRO A 214 10.02 -11.23 7.82
CA PRO A 214 10.98 -10.17 8.17
C PRO A 214 12.08 -9.99 7.15
N THR A 215 12.53 -11.08 6.50
CA THR A 215 13.53 -11.04 5.43
C THR A 215 13.15 -10.08 4.30
N THR A 216 11.86 -10.02 3.94
CA THR A 216 11.37 -9.16 2.86
C THR A 216 11.35 -7.69 3.30
N SER A 217 10.99 -7.40 4.55
CA SER A 217 11.06 -6.06 5.14
C SER A 217 12.51 -5.55 5.26
N TYR A 218 13.44 -6.42 5.67
CA TYR A 218 14.87 -6.11 5.68
C TYR A 218 15.42 -5.81 4.29
N ILE A 219 15.00 -6.56 3.25
CA ILE A 219 15.43 -6.29 1.86
C ILE A 219 14.96 -4.91 1.43
N VAL A 220 13.70 -4.56 1.68
CA VAL A 220 13.17 -3.21 1.40
C VAL A 220 13.97 -2.15 2.14
N TYR A 221 14.14 -2.32 3.45
CA TYR A 221 14.88 -1.37 4.28
C TYR A 221 16.31 -1.16 3.77
N ASN A 222 17.01 -2.24 3.42
CA ASN A 222 18.41 -2.17 2.99
C ASN A 222 18.60 -1.43 1.66
N VAL A 223 17.64 -1.51 0.72
CA VAL A 223 17.75 -0.85 -0.58
C VAL A 223 17.32 0.61 -0.59
N LEU A 224 16.70 1.11 0.50
CA LEU A 224 16.37 2.52 0.63
C LEU A 224 17.66 3.37 0.66
N ASN A 225 17.71 4.41 -0.18
CA ASN A 225 18.81 5.37 -0.26
C ASN A 225 18.41 6.77 0.27
N CYS A 226 17.35 6.84 1.06
CA CYS A 226 16.85 8.05 1.71
C CYS A 226 17.07 8.00 3.22
N PRO A 227 16.81 9.09 3.97
CA PRO A 227 16.72 9.04 5.42
C PRO A 227 15.68 7.99 5.84
N LYS A 228 16.07 7.08 6.72
CA LYS A 228 15.22 5.95 7.08
C LYS A 228 15.35 5.55 8.53
N GLU A 229 14.23 5.16 9.10
CA GLU A 229 14.12 4.60 10.45
C GLU A 229 13.37 3.27 10.40
N ALA A 230 13.57 2.41 11.39
CA ALA A 230 12.83 1.17 11.52
C ALA A 230 12.42 0.89 12.96
N LEU A 231 11.24 0.26 13.12
CA LEU A 231 10.84 -0.37 14.38
C LEU A 231 10.55 -1.84 14.13
N ILE A 232 11.28 -2.70 14.80
CA ILE A 232 11.07 -4.14 14.79
C ILE A 232 10.40 -4.54 16.09
N THR A 233 9.22 -5.15 16.01
CA THR A 233 8.49 -5.63 17.18
C THR A 233 8.74 -7.14 17.36
N PRO A 234 9.51 -7.57 18.40
CA PRO A 234 10.05 -8.93 18.47
C PRO A 234 9.00 -10.03 18.52
N ILE A 235 7.82 -9.76 19.08
CA ILE A 235 6.77 -10.76 19.30
C ILE A 235 5.61 -10.67 18.31
N ASN A 236 5.54 -9.61 17.52
CA ASN A 236 4.41 -9.44 16.59
C ASN A 236 4.54 -10.37 15.38
N GLU A 237 3.41 -10.93 15.00
CA GLU A 237 3.16 -11.55 13.71
C GLU A 237 2.67 -10.47 12.72
N HIS A 238 1.73 -10.82 11.81
CA HIS A 238 1.16 -9.88 10.84
C HIS A 238 0.07 -8.98 11.45
N TRP A 239 0.40 -8.29 12.53
CA TRP A 239 -0.49 -7.34 13.19
C TRP A 239 0.27 -6.18 13.82
N THR A 240 -0.43 -5.08 14.07
CA THR A 240 0.12 -3.84 14.60
C THR A 240 -0.61 -3.46 15.87
N SER A 241 0.12 -3.12 16.92
CA SER A 241 -0.47 -2.58 18.15
C SER A 241 -0.96 -1.15 17.92
N ASN A 242 -1.94 -0.73 18.74
CA ASN A 242 -2.41 0.66 18.72
C ASN A 242 -1.29 1.66 19.03
N ASP A 243 -0.35 1.28 19.91
CA ASP A 243 0.80 2.13 20.25
C ASP A 243 1.73 2.32 19.04
N THR A 244 1.95 1.27 18.25
CA THR A 244 2.73 1.36 17.00
C THR A 244 1.98 2.21 15.96
N GLU A 245 0.67 2.03 15.79
CA GLU A 245 -0.13 2.86 14.88
C GLU A 245 -0.11 4.34 15.30
N TYR A 246 -0.22 4.63 16.59
CA TYR A 246 -0.10 5.99 17.09
C TYR A 246 1.34 6.53 16.93
N GLY A 247 2.33 5.68 17.11
CA GLY A 247 3.74 5.97 16.85
C GLY A 247 3.99 6.40 15.41
N HIS A 248 3.31 5.80 14.42
CA HIS A 248 3.36 6.23 13.02
C HIS A 248 2.92 7.68 12.86
N LEU A 249 1.80 8.07 13.48
CA LEU A 249 1.33 9.45 13.43
C LEU A 249 2.31 10.42 14.10
N LEU A 250 2.87 10.06 15.25
CA LEU A 250 3.87 10.89 15.94
C LEU A 250 5.13 11.07 15.10
N TRP A 251 5.58 9.98 14.44
CA TRP A 251 6.71 10.04 13.52
C TRP A 251 6.42 10.96 12.33
N ILE A 252 5.25 10.85 11.71
CA ILE A 252 4.79 11.74 10.64
C ILE A 252 4.86 13.18 11.09
N LYS A 253 4.29 13.52 12.26
CA LYS A 253 4.27 14.89 12.78
C LYS A 253 5.68 15.47 13.00
N LYS A 254 6.64 14.65 13.38
CA LYS A 254 8.05 15.03 13.56
C LYS A 254 8.74 15.33 12.22
N HIS A 255 8.29 14.73 11.11
CA HIS A 255 8.91 14.84 9.79
C HIS A 255 8.12 15.74 8.83
N LEU A 256 7.14 16.52 9.32
CA LEU A 256 6.49 17.57 8.52
C LEU A 256 7.49 18.70 8.22
N LYS A 257 7.43 19.20 6.97
CA LYS A 257 8.29 20.27 6.43
C LYS A 257 7.63 21.63 6.54
#